data_1e0a36562300122ca58a82f92903bdda
#
_entry.id   1e0a36562300122ca58a82f92903bdda
#
_cell.length_a   1.000
_cell.length_b   1.000
_cell.length_c   1.000
_cell.angle_alpha   90.00
_cell.angle_beta   90.00
_cell.angle_gamma   90.00
#
_symmetry.space_group_name_H-M   'P 1'
#
loop_
_entity.id
_entity.type
_entity.pdbx_description
1 polymer ?
#
loop_
_entity_poly.entity_id
_entity_poly.type
_entity_poly.pdbx_seq_one_letter_code
_entity_poly.pdbx_strand_id
1 'polypeptide(L)'
;LLACPALHKVAVSLHSFEGNHLNVPLEDYVTGCLRSCQKLAAAGVNCTLRLWNSGMPQALNPEIERILGELTGQNTAHLPEDMLHNRRLAPRIYIQKDEHFYWPGDENNDCPDDTQYCYGLRRQLSVLCDGTVIPCCLDSEGRLALGNIFHQSLDYILNTPRAQRIRRGFDCRKPAEAL
;
A
#
# COMPACT_ATOMS: atom_id res chain seq x y z
N LEU A 1 -12.42 -1.10 11.82
CA LEU A 1 -12.37 -1.83 10.54
C LEU A 1 -13.45 -2.91 10.45
N LEU A 2 -13.60 -3.78 11.45
CA LEU A 2 -14.58 -4.89 11.43
C LEU A 2 -16.05 -4.44 11.29
N ALA A 3 -16.37 -3.22 11.64
CA ALA A 3 -17.71 -2.66 11.46
C ALA A 3 -18.02 -2.17 10.02
N CYS A 4 -17.06 -2.24 9.11
CA CYS A 4 -17.24 -1.82 7.73
C CYS A 4 -17.55 -3.03 6.83
N PRO A 5 -18.81 -3.21 6.37
CA PRO A 5 -19.19 -4.38 5.55
C PRO A 5 -18.58 -4.35 4.14
N ALA A 6 -18.12 -3.20 3.68
CA ALA A 6 -17.45 -3.03 2.39
C ALA A 6 -15.96 -3.36 2.44
N LEU A 7 -15.40 -3.70 3.60
CA LEU A 7 -13.99 -4.02 3.73
C LEU A 7 -13.72 -5.45 3.23
N HIS A 8 -13.03 -5.58 2.11
CA HIS A 8 -12.72 -6.87 1.49
C HIS A 8 -11.25 -7.26 1.61
N LYS A 9 -10.36 -6.28 1.71
CA LYS A 9 -8.91 -6.50 1.78
C LYS A 9 -8.22 -5.48 2.67
N VAL A 10 -7.25 -5.95 3.45
CA VAL A 10 -6.31 -5.12 4.22
C VAL A 10 -4.89 -5.53 3.84
N ALA A 11 -4.03 -4.56 3.60
CA ALA A 11 -2.61 -4.78 3.41
C ALA A 11 -1.82 -4.11 4.54
N VAL A 12 -0.87 -4.84 5.10
CA VAL A 12 0.02 -4.36 6.17
C VAL A 12 1.44 -4.37 5.63
N SER A 13 2.09 -3.22 5.62
CA SER A 13 3.48 -3.09 5.15
C SER A 13 4.44 -3.42 6.29
N LEU A 14 4.81 -4.70 6.44
CA LEU A 14 5.74 -5.13 7.49
C LEU A 14 7.14 -4.55 7.30
N HIS A 15 7.59 -4.38 6.04
CA HIS A 15 8.85 -3.74 5.70
C HIS A 15 8.98 -2.30 6.20
N SER A 16 7.87 -1.62 6.48
CA SER A 16 7.89 -0.26 7.01
C SER A 16 8.43 -0.17 8.44
N PHE A 17 8.57 -1.30 9.14
CA PHE A 17 9.16 -1.33 10.49
C PHE A 17 10.55 -0.70 10.53
N GLU A 18 11.37 -0.94 9.51
CA GLU A 18 12.75 -0.44 9.40
C GLU A 18 12.80 1.10 9.38
N GLY A 19 11.81 1.75 8.76
CA GLY A 19 11.74 3.22 8.65
C GLY A 19 10.90 3.92 9.72
N ASN A 20 10.12 3.18 10.50
CA ASN A 20 9.17 3.79 11.43
C ASN A 20 9.75 4.14 12.81
N HIS A 21 11.00 3.78 13.08
CA HIS A 21 11.69 4.04 14.38
C HIS A 21 10.83 3.69 15.61
N LEU A 22 10.04 2.64 15.52
CA LEU A 22 9.16 2.20 16.59
C LEU A 22 9.98 1.68 17.77
N ASN A 23 9.66 2.12 18.97
CA ASN A 23 10.30 1.61 20.20
C ASN A 23 9.59 0.34 20.70
N VAL A 24 9.47 -0.66 19.81
CA VAL A 24 8.92 -1.99 20.11
C VAL A 24 9.80 -3.05 19.47
N PRO A 25 9.96 -4.25 20.08
CA PRO A 25 10.66 -5.37 19.45
C PRO A 25 10.00 -5.78 18.13
N LEU A 26 10.80 -6.19 17.15
CA LEU A 26 10.30 -6.68 15.86
C LEU A 26 9.30 -7.82 16.01
N GLU A 27 9.60 -8.75 16.93
CA GLU A 27 8.74 -9.91 17.22
C GLU A 27 7.35 -9.49 17.71
N ASP A 28 7.28 -8.50 18.61
CA ASP A 28 6.01 -7.97 19.11
C ASP A 28 5.22 -7.27 18.03
N TYR A 29 5.90 -6.50 17.17
CA TYR A 29 5.29 -5.83 16.03
C TYR A 29 4.69 -6.83 15.05
N VAL A 30 5.48 -7.81 14.58
CA VAL A 30 5.03 -8.84 13.64
C VAL A 30 3.90 -9.69 14.23
N THR A 31 4.02 -10.07 15.51
CA THR A 31 2.97 -10.79 16.24
C THR A 31 1.67 -9.98 16.30
N GLY A 32 1.75 -8.70 16.62
CA GLY A 32 0.59 -7.79 16.67
C GLY A 32 -0.10 -7.66 15.31
N CYS A 33 0.69 -7.50 14.24
CA CYS A 33 0.19 -7.44 12.87
C CYS A 33 -0.50 -8.75 12.47
N LEU A 34 0.13 -9.90 12.73
CA LEU A 34 -0.44 -11.21 12.40
C LEU A 34 -1.75 -11.46 13.17
N ARG A 35 -1.81 -11.18 14.46
CA ARG A 35 -3.04 -11.29 15.27
C ARG A 35 -4.17 -10.42 14.74
N SER A 36 -3.84 -9.21 14.28
CA SER A 36 -4.82 -8.32 13.67
C SER A 36 -5.35 -8.89 12.35
N CYS A 37 -4.46 -9.44 11.52
CA CYS A 37 -4.84 -10.12 10.28
C CYS A 37 -5.70 -11.37 10.56
N GLN A 38 -5.39 -12.14 11.59
CA GLN A 38 -6.19 -13.33 11.98
C GLN A 38 -7.63 -12.95 12.37
N LYS A 39 -7.81 -11.86 13.13
CA LYS A 39 -9.14 -11.33 13.48
C LYS A 39 -9.92 -10.87 12.24
N LEU A 40 -9.26 -10.18 11.33
CA LEU A 40 -9.87 -9.72 10.08
C LEU A 40 -10.21 -10.90 9.16
N ALA A 41 -9.31 -11.88 9.05
CA ALA A 41 -9.52 -13.09 8.25
C ALA A 41 -10.70 -13.93 8.76
N ALA A 42 -10.86 -14.04 10.08
CA ALA A 42 -12.02 -14.70 10.69
C ALA A 42 -13.34 -13.99 10.37
N ALA A 43 -13.31 -12.68 10.12
CA ALA A 43 -14.46 -11.88 9.67
C ALA A 43 -14.62 -11.85 8.13
N GLY A 44 -13.86 -12.67 7.39
CA GLY A 44 -13.99 -12.78 5.93
C GLY A 44 -13.12 -11.82 5.11
N VAL A 45 -12.29 -11.01 5.75
CA VAL A 45 -11.42 -10.04 5.06
C VAL A 45 -10.11 -10.71 4.64
N ASN A 46 -9.67 -10.48 3.41
CA ASN A 46 -8.35 -10.93 2.96
C ASN A 46 -7.26 -10.01 3.48
N CYS A 47 -6.18 -10.57 4.01
CA CYS A 47 -5.06 -9.83 4.57
C CYS A 47 -3.78 -10.13 3.79
N THR A 48 -3.02 -9.10 3.45
CA THR A 48 -1.72 -9.24 2.79
C THR A 48 -0.64 -8.59 3.64
N LEU A 49 0.34 -9.37 4.06
CA LEU A 49 1.56 -8.92 4.73
C LEU A 49 2.60 -8.62 3.65
N ARG A 50 2.96 -7.33 3.48
CA ARG A 50 3.85 -6.88 2.41
C ARG A 50 5.29 -6.80 2.88
N LEU A 51 6.20 -7.33 2.06
CA LEU A 51 7.64 -7.23 2.17
C LEU A 51 8.18 -6.67 0.85
N TRP A 52 7.97 -5.35 0.61
CA TRP A 52 8.31 -4.64 -0.62
C TRP A 52 9.65 -3.91 -0.50
N ASN A 53 10.66 -4.61 -0.06
CA ASN A 53 12.03 -4.14 0.12
C ASN A 53 13.02 -5.26 -0.23
N SER A 54 12.61 -6.21 -1.07
CA SER A 54 13.49 -7.28 -1.56
C SER A 54 14.69 -6.68 -2.27
N GLY A 55 15.88 -7.23 -1.99
CA GLY A 55 17.13 -6.71 -2.54
C GLY A 55 17.80 -5.60 -1.73
N MET A 56 17.12 -5.02 -0.73
CA MET A 56 17.75 -4.05 0.17
C MET A 56 18.72 -4.75 1.14
N PRO A 57 19.97 -4.26 1.30
CA PRO A 57 20.99 -4.92 2.12
C PRO A 57 20.62 -5.08 3.59
N GLN A 58 19.77 -4.19 4.12
CA GLN A 58 19.38 -4.14 5.53
C GLN A 58 17.96 -4.65 5.77
N ALA A 59 17.33 -5.29 4.76
CA ALA A 59 15.96 -5.77 4.88
C ALA A 59 15.84 -6.85 5.97
N LEU A 60 14.90 -6.65 6.90
CA LEU A 60 14.58 -7.62 7.96
C LEU A 60 13.66 -8.75 7.47
N ASN A 61 13.45 -8.90 6.18
CA ASN A 61 12.57 -9.90 5.58
C ASN A 61 12.83 -11.32 6.07
N PRO A 62 14.10 -11.81 6.14
CA PRO A 62 14.36 -13.17 6.62
C PRO A 62 13.91 -13.37 8.07
N GLU A 63 14.13 -12.37 8.91
CA GLU A 63 13.75 -12.41 10.32
C GLU A 63 12.23 -12.35 10.49
N ILE A 64 11.56 -11.48 9.74
CA ILE A 64 10.08 -11.38 9.72
C ILE A 64 9.48 -12.72 9.27
N GLU A 65 10.02 -13.34 8.22
CA GLU A 65 9.55 -14.62 7.72
C GLU A 65 9.78 -15.75 8.73
N ARG A 66 10.91 -15.76 9.45
CA ARG A 66 11.16 -16.70 10.54
C ARG A 66 10.09 -16.58 11.63
N ILE A 67 9.83 -15.35 12.10
CA ILE A 67 8.80 -15.08 13.13
C ILE A 67 7.42 -15.55 12.65
N LEU A 68 7.03 -15.21 11.43
CA LEU A 68 5.75 -15.63 10.85
C LEU A 68 5.67 -17.16 10.74
N GLY A 69 6.76 -17.82 10.37
CA GLY A 69 6.85 -19.27 10.29
C GLY A 69 6.65 -19.95 11.66
N GLU A 70 7.31 -19.46 12.69
CA GLU A 70 7.17 -19.95 14.06
C GLU A 70 5.76 -19.76 14.62
N LEU A 71 5.17 -18.57 14.40
CA LEU A 71 3.82 -18.26 14.87
C LEU A 71 2.71 -19.07 14.16
N THR A 72 2.95 -19.50 12.93
CA THR A 72 1.94 -20.22 12.13
C THR A 72 2.22 -21.70 11.94
N GLY A 73 3.41 -22.17 12.32
CA GLY A 73 3.87 -23.53 12.06
C GLY A 73 4.12 -23.81 10.56
N GLN A 74 4.31 -22.77 9.74
CA GLN A 74 4.52 -22.89 8.31
C GLN A 74 5.99 -22.69 7.93
N ASN A 75 6.46 -23.40 6.91
CA ASN A 75 7.75 -23.09 6.29
C ASN A 75 7.57 -21.97 5.26
N THR A 76 7.80 -20.73 5.67
CA THR A 76 7.59 -19.53 4.83
C THR A 76 8.44 -19.51 3.57
N ALA A 77 9.60 -20.17 3.58
CA ALA A 77 10.50 -20.24 2.41
C ALA A 77 9.92 -21.12 1.27
N HIS A 78 9.04 -22.05 1.60
CA HIS A 78 8.50 -23.03 0.64
C HIS A 78 7.00 -22.89 0.39
N LEU A 79 6.38 -21.80 0.81
CA LEU A 79 4.98 -21.52 0.49
C LEU A 79 4.81 -21.33 -1.03
N PRO A 80 3.80 -21.99 -1.64
CA PRO A 80 3.53 -21.82 -3.07
C PRO A 80 3.16 -20.37 -3.35
N GLU A 81 3.73 -19.83 -4.43
CA GLU A 81 3.49 -18.48 -4.89
C GLU A 81 2.51 -18.48 -6.07
N ASP A 82 1.54 -17.57 -6.06
CA ASP A 82 0.63 -17.35 -7.17
C ASP A 82 1.21 -16.36 -8.22
N MET A 83 0.48 -16.17 -9.33
CA MET A 83 0.91 -15.26 -10.40
C MET A 83 0.98 -13.78 -9.99
N LEU A 84 0.50 -13.43 -8.81
CA LEU A 84 0.53 -12.08 -8.24
C LEU A 84 1.55 -11.97 -7.09
N HIS A 85 2.50 -12.90 -7.02
CA HIS A 85 3.53 -12.97 -5.98
C HIS A 85 2.96 -13.09 -4.55
N ASN A 86 1.73 -13.62 -4.40
CA ASN A 86 1.16 -13.90 -3.09
C ASN A 86 1.49 -15.33 -2.67
N ARG A 87 1.98 -15.49 -1.45
CA ARG A 87 2.23 -16.76 -0.78
C ARG A 87 1.23 -16.96 0.34
N ARG A 88 0.44 -18.00 0.29
CA ARG A 88 -0.61 -18.25 1.27
C ARG A 88 -0.01 -18.74 2.59
N LEU A 89 -0.02 -17.90 3.63
CA LEU A 89 0.46 -18.22 4.97
C LEU A 89 -0.62 -18.94 5.81
N ALA A 90 -1.87 -18.51 5.71
CA ALA A 90 -3.02 -19.08 6.41
C ALA A 90 -4.32 -18.77 5.60
N PRO A 91 -5.49 -19.32 5.99
CA PRO A 91 -6.75 -18.95 5.34
C PRO A 91 -6.93 -17.43 5.32
N ARG A 92 -7.06 -16.85 4.12
CA ARG A 92 -7.21 -15.40 3.86
C ARG A 92 -6.03 -14.52 4.30
N ILE A 93 -4.89 -15.11 4.65
CA ILE A 93 -3.66 -14.37 5.03
C ILE A 93 -2.56 -14.76 4.06
N TYR A 94 -1.93 -13.75 3.44
CA TYR A 94 -0.93 -13.92 2.40
C TYR A 94 0.32 -13.10 2.72
N ILE A 95 1.49 -13.59 2.34
CA ILE A 95 2.73 -12.81 2.25
C ILE A 95 2.91 -12.40 0.81
N GLN A 96 3.20 -11.14 0.56
CA GLN A 96 3.54 -10.61 -0.76
C GLN A 96 4.93 -9.99 -0.71
N LYS A 97 5.82 -10.48 -1.58
CA LYS A 97 7.17 -9.93 -1.74
C LYS A 97 7.23 -9.14 -3.04
N ASP A 98 7.96 -8.04 -3.01
CA ASP A 98 8.26 -7.24 -4.19
C ASP A 98 9.59 -6.53 -4.00
N GLU A 99 10.12 -5.96 -5.07
CA GLU A 99 11.31 -5.13 -5.02
C GLU A 99 11.05 -3.83 -4.27
N HIS A 100 12.13 -3.16 -3.87
CA HIS A 100 12.02 -1.87 -3.21
C HIS A 100 11.36 -0.84 -4.15
N PHE A 101 10.35 -0.17 -3.61
CA PHE A 101 9.65 0.89 -4.33
C PHE A 101 10.22 2.26 -3.94
N TYR A 102 10.68 3.02 -4.92
CA TYR A 102 11.11 4.40 -4.74
C TYR A 102 9.95 5.35 -4.97
N TRP A 103 9.75 6.28 -4.04
CA TRP A 103 8.70 7.28 -4.18
C TRP A 103 9.03 8.29 -5.28
N PRO A 104 8.04 8.84 -6.00
CA PRO A 104 8.27 9.95 -6.91
C PRO A 104 8.94 11.11 -6.17
N GLY A 105 10.03 11.63 -6.74
CA GLY A 105 10.84 12.69 -6.14
C GLY A 105 12.01 12.21 -5.27
N ASP A 106 12.17 10.91 -5.05
CA ASP A 106 13.42 10.37 -4.52
C ASP A 106 14.54 10.52 -5.55
N GLU A 107 15.75 10.87 -5.09
CA GLU A 107 16.92 11.11 -5.93
C GLU A 107 17.29 9.92 -6.84
N ASN A 108 16.84 8.72 -6.50
CA ASN A 108 17.06 7.47 -7.22
C ASN A 108 15.92 7.10 -8.19
N ASN A 109 14.91 7.96 -8.32
CA ASN A 109 13.77 7.71 -9.18
C ASN A 109 13.81 8.61 -10.41
N ASP A 110 14.74 8.32 -11.31
CA ASP A 110 14.71 8.84 -12.68
C ASP A 110 13.52 8.22 -13.40
N CYS A 111 12.40 8.91 -13.45
CA CYS A 111 11.25 8.52 -14.26
C CYS A 111 11.37 9.19 -15.64
N PRO A 112 12.02 8.53 -16.61
CA PRO A 112 12.40 9.17 -17.88
C PRO A 112 11.26 9.22 -18.90
N ASP A 113 10.05 8.78 -18.57
CA ASP A 113 8.99 8.62 -19.57
C ASP A 113 7.73 9.41 -19.24
N ASP A 114 7.54 10.53 -19.92
CA ASP A 114 6.34 11.40 -19.88
C ASP A 114 5.05 10.69 -20.33
N THR A 115 5.09 9.42 -20.68
CA THR A 115 3.98 8.67 -21.29
C THR A 115 3.37 7.60 -20.40
N GLN A 116 3.66 7.59 -19.11
CA GLN A 116 3.19 6.55 -18.20
C GLN A 116 1.67 6.57 -17.99
N TYR A 117 1.08 5.39 -17.97
CA TYR A 117 -0.34 5.23 -17.68
C TYR A 117 -0.59 5.27 -16.16
N CYS A 118 -1.49 6.14 -15.71
CA CYS A 118 -1.89 6.22 -14.33
C CYS A 118 -3.37 5.86 -14.14
N TYR A 119 -3.65 5.04 -13.13
CA TYR A 119 -5.02 4.70 -12.70
C TYR A 119 -5.67 5.78 -11.81
N GLY A 120 -4.94 6.83 -11.47
CA GLY A 120 -5.42 7.94 -10.63
C GLY A 120 -6.71 8.54 -11.18
N LEU A 121 -7.66 8.83 -10.30
CA LEU A 121 -8.99 9.36 -10.61
C LEU A 121 -9.86 8.53 -11.56
N ARG A 122 -9.40 7.34 -11.97
CA ARG A 122 -10.18 6.39 -12.78
C ARG A 122 -10.64 5.18 -11.98
N ARG A 123 -9.71 4.53 -11.28
CA ARG A 123 -9.94 3.31 -10.50
C ARG A 123 -9.51 3.45 -9.06
N GLN A 124 -8.78 4.50 -8.75
CA GLN A 124 -8.28 4.78 -7.41
C GLN A 124 -8.18 6.28 -7.18
N LEU A 125 -8.25 6.64 -5.95
CA LEU A 125 -7.84 7.92 -5.36
C LEU A 125 -7.28 7.63 -3.98
N SER A 126 -6.60 8.58 -3.38
CA SER A 126 -6.14 8.45 -2.01
C SER A 126 -6.59 9.64 -1.17
N VAL A 127 -6.66 9.41 0.13
CA VAL A 127 -6.98 10.44 1.11
C VAL A 127 -5.89 10.41 2.17
N LEU A 128 -5.24 11.54 2.39
CA LEU A 128 -4.23 11.69 3.43
C LEU A 128 -4.88 11.77 4.81
N CYS A 129 -4.09 11.65 5.86
CA CYS A 129 -4.57 11.62 7.25
C CYS A 129 -5.29 12.91 7.68
N ASP A 130 -5.00 14.04 7.04
CA ASP A 130 -5.64 15.33 7.26
C ASP A 130 -6.92 15.54 6.41
N GLY A 131 -7.35 14.50 5.67
CA GLY A 131 -8.52 14.55 4.78
C GLY A 131 -8.24 15.08 3.39
N THR A 132 -7.00 15.40 3.04
CA THR A 132 -6.63 15.87 1.68
C THR A 132 -6.83 14.75 0.67
N VAL A 133 -7.59 15.03 -0.37
CA VAL A 133 -7.86 14.11 -1.50
C VAL A 133 -6.80 14.32 -2.58
N ILE A 134 -6.17 13.23 -3.01
CA ILE A 134 -5.11 13.20 -4.01
C ILE A 134 -5.41 12.17 -5.10
N PRO A 135 -4.86 12.31 -6.32
CA PRO A 135 -5.16 11.42 -7.45
C PRO A 135 -4.81 9.95 -7.20
N CYS A 136 -3.70 9.68 -6.54
CA CYS A 136 -3.26 8.31 -6.21
C CYS A 136 -2.28 8.32 -5.03
N CYS A 137 -1.97 7.12 -4.52
CA CYS A 137 -1.08 6.96 -3.37
C CYS A 137 0.39 7.36 -3.62
N LEU A 138 0.79 7.64 -4.85
CA LEU A 138 2.14 8.10 -5.17
C LEU A 138 2.39 9.57 -4.79
N ASP A 139 1.32 10.34 -4.60
CA ASP A 139 1.40 11.74 -4.16
C ASP A 139 1.33 11.82 -2.62
N SER A 140 2.31 11.24 -1.94
CA SER A 140 2.36 11.21 -0.47
C SER A 140 2.43 12.60 0.18
N GLU A 141 2.98 13.58 -0.55
CA GLU A 141 3.14 14.96 -0.10
C GLU A 141 1.93 15.84 -0.41
N GLY A 142 0.94 15.34 -1.13
CA GLY A 142 -0.26 16.11 -1.50
C GLY A 142 -0.01 17.24 -2.49
N ARG A 143 1.01 17.14 -3.33
CA ARG A 143 1.33 18.17 -4.36
C ARG A 143 0.18 18.36 -5.35
N LEU A 144 -0.53 17.30 -5.66
CA LEU A 144 -1.71 17.29 -6.51
C LEU A 144 -3.02 17.32 -5.71
N ALA A 145 -3.04 17.96 -4.53
CA ALA A 145 -4.24 18.08 -3.72
C ALA A 145 -5.44 18.61 -4.53
N LEU A 146 -6.56 17.89 -4.47
CA LEU A 146 -7.79 18.19 -5.21
C LEU A 146 -8.83 18.91 -4.34
N GLY A 147 -8.77 18.71 -3.04
CA GLY A 147 -9.68 19.23 -2.02
C GLY A 147 -9.56 18.45 -0.72
N ASN A 148 -10.49 18.67 0.21
CA ASN A 148 -10.45 18.00 1.51
C ASN A 148 -11.84 17.49 1.88
N ILE A 149 -11.94 16.18 2.20
CA ILE A 149 -13.22 15.50 2.51
C ILE A 149 -13.87 15.97 3.81
N PHE A 150 -13.14 16.61 4.71
CA PHE A 150 -13.72 17.19 5.93
C PHE A 150 -14.48 18.50 5.67
N HIS A 151 -14.24 19.12 4.50
CA HIS A 151 -14.83 20.42 4.14
C HIS A 151 -15.72 20.37 2.90
N GLN A 152 -15.57 19.33 2.07
CA GLN A 152 -16.24 19.22 0.77
C GLN A 152 -16.68 17.78 0.52
N SER A 153 -17.79 17.57 -0.19
CA SER A 153 -18.14 16.23 -0.64
C SER A 153 -17.16 15.70 -1.67
N LEU A 154 -16.92 14.40 -1.66
CA LEU A 154 -16.04 13.75 -2.64
C LEU A 154 -16.52 14.01 -4.08
N ASP A 155 -17.83 13.98 -4.31
CA ASP A 155 -18.42 14.27 -5.60
C ASP A 155 -18.08 15.70 -6.08
N TYR A 156 -18.18 16.69 -5.20
CA TYR A 156 -17.76 18.06 -5.53
C TYR A 156 -16.28 18.12 -5.90
N ILE A 157 -15.40 17.51 -5.09
CA ILE A 157 -13.95 17.50 -5.33
C ILE A 157 -13.60 16.91 -6.69
N LEU A 158 -14.19 15.75 -7.04
CA LEU A 158 -13.92 15.05 -8.29
C LEU A 158 -14.47 15.76 -9.53
N ASN A 159 -15.44 16.66 -9.36
CA ASN A 159 -16.02 17.46 -10.43
C ASN A 159 -15.40 18.86 -10.58
N THR A 160 -14.39 19.20 -9.78
CA THR A 160 -13.67 20.47 -9.95
C THR A 160 -12.93 20.52 -11.31
N PRO A 161 -12.75 21.73 -11.89
CA PRO A 161 -11.99 21.88 -13.15
C PRO A 161 -10.58 21.29 -13.08
N ARG A 162 -9.90 21.39 -11.91
CA ARG A 162 -8.56 20.82 -11.70
C ARG A 162 -8.59 19.30 -11.74
N ALA A 163 -9.48 18.66 -11.00
CA ALA A 163 -9.62 17.21 -10.97
C ALA A 163 -9.93 16.65 -12.38
N GLN A 164 -10.84 17.30 -13.09
CA GLN A 164 -11.21 16.92 -14.45
C GLN A 164 -10.06 17.11 -15.46
N ARG A 165 -9.23 18.13 -15.30
CA ARG A 165 -8.04 18.34 -16.13
C ARG A 165 -6.99 17.25 -15.88
N ILE A 166 -6.67 16.95 -14.62
CA ILE A 166 -5.72 15.91 -14.25
C ILE A 166 -6.21 14.54 -14.76
N ARG A 167 -7.48 14.22 -14.57
CA ARG A 167 -8.08 12.98 -15.07
C ARG A 167 -7.94 12.84 -16.59
N ARG A 168 -8.24 13.90 -17.36
CA ARG A 168 -8.06 13.89 -18.81
C ARG A 168 -6.58 13.74 -19.21
N GLY A 169 -5.67 14.34 -18.47
CA GLY A 169 -4.22 14.16 -18.67
C GLY A 169 -3.82 12.70 -18.56
N PHE A 170 -4.27 12.01 -17.52
CA PHE A 170 -4.02 10.57 -17.37
C PHE A 170 -4.68 9.74 -18.47
N ASP A 171 -5.90 10.10 -18.90
CA ASP A 171 -6.59 9.43 -20.01
C ASP A 171 -5.82 9.53 -21.32
N CYS A 172 -5.18 10.67 -21.57
CA CYS A 172 -4.41 10.95 -22.78
C CYS A 172 -2.93 10.55 -22.66
N ARG A 173 -2.48 9.99 -21.53
CA ARG A 173 -1.07 9.73 -21.23
C ARG A 173 -0.18 10.98 -21.32
N LYS A 174 -0.74 12.13 -21.02
CA LYS A 174 -0.05 13.43 -20.99
C LYS A 174 -0.40 14.10 -19.66
N PRO A 175 0.40 13.92 -18.61
CA PRO A 175 0.14 14.53 -17.32
C PRO A 175 -0.12 16.02 -17.45
N ALA A 176 -1.16 16.51 -16.80
CA ALA A 176 -1.50 17.94 -16.83
C ALA A 176 -0.68 18.74 -15.81
N GLU A 177 -0.15 18.06 -14.80
CA GLU A 177 0.68 18.60 -13.74
C GLU A 177 1.72 17.52 -13.37
N ALA A 178 2.93 17.91 -12.96
CA ALA A 178 3.98 16.99 -12.48
C ALA A 178 3.79 16.66 -11.00
N LEU A 179 4.18 15.44 -10.61
CA LEU A 179 4.35 15.04 -9.20
C LEU A 179 5.64 15.61 -8.64
#